data_3f3a5d694643ee9bcaf6197d18b11422
#
_entry.id   3f3a5d694643ee9bcaf6197d18b11422
#
_cell.length_a   1.000
_cell.length_b   1.000
_cell.length_c   1.000
_cell.angle_alpha   90.00
_cell.angle_beta   90.00
_cell.angle_gamma   90.00
#
_symmetry.space_group_name_H-M   'P 1'
#
loop_
_entity.id
_entity.type
_entity.pdbx_description
1 polymer ?
#
loop_
_entity_poly.entity_id
_entity_poly.type
_entity_poly.pdbx_seq_one_letter_code
_entity_poly.pdbx_strand_id
1 'polypeptide(L)'
;MRSTPAQWDRVYWEGKHLLMNLLDIEVPMISAINGPAWRHSEIPLLCDIVLAADDVQFQDSAHFPNGMVPGDGMHIIYPLLLGWNRGRYFLLTGQVLDAPKALELGLVNELLPRPDLLPRAWALAEQLAQRPSLLLRYTRVLFTQPLKRQLLDYLGYGLALEGMSVVDRTVTPDT
;
A
#
# COMPACT_ATOMS: atom_id res chain seq x y z
N MET A 1 5.05 -24.34 3.67
CA MET A 1 4.02 -24.90 2.78
C MET A 1 4.37 -24.51 1.36
N ARG A 2 4.53 -25.45 0.43
CA ARG A 2 4.89 -25.14 -0.95
C ARG A 2 3.68 -24.55 -1.66
N SER A 3 3.82 -23.38 -2.26
CA SER A 3 2.77 -22.80 -3.09
C SER A 3 2.71 -23.55 -4.43
N THR A 4 1.53 -24.03 -4.81
CA THR A 4 1.31 -24.60 -6.12
C THR A 4 0.99 -23.52 -7.16
N PRO A 5 1.19 -23.77 -8.47
CA PRO A 5 0.77 -22.82 -9.51
C PRO A 5 -0.70 -22.39 -9.38
N ALA A 6 -1.60 -23.32 -9.04
CA ALA A 6 -3.03 -23.00 -8.85
C ALA A 6 -3.29 -22.12 -7.64
N GLN A 7 -2.54 -22.30 -6.55
CA GLN A 7 -2.64 -21.39 -5.39
C GLN A 7 -2.12 -20.00 -5.73
N TRP A 8 -1.03 -19.91 -6.51
CA TRP A 8 -0.49 -18.62 -6.91
C TRP A 8 -1.37 -17.92 -7.94
N ASP A 9 -1.97 -18.63 -8.86
CA ASP A 9 -2.96 -18.07 -9.80
C ASP A 9 -4.09 -17.36 -9.04
N ARG A 10 -4.58 -17.97 -7.97
CA ARG A 10 -5.58 -17.35 -7.10
C ARG A 10 -5.05 -16.07 -6.43
N VAL A 11 -3.86 -16.10 -5.83
CA VAL A 11 -3.22 -14.93 -5.21
C VAL A 11 -3.03 -13.81 -6.24
N TYR A 12 -2.59 -14.15 -7.45
CA TYR A 12 -2.41 -13.20 -8.54
C TYR A 12 -3.69 -12.43 -8.87
N TRP A 13 -4.78 -13.16 -9.07
CA TRP A 13 -6.06 -12.53 -9.46
C TRP A 13 -6.72 -11.79 -8.28
N GLU A 14 -6.71 -12.36 -7.08
CA GLU A 14 -7.26 -11.72 -5.88
C GLU A 14 -6.48 -10.45 -5.51
N GLY A 15 -5.16 -10.50 -5.52
CA GLY A 15 -4.30 -9.34 -5.23
C GLY A 15 -4.48 -8.22 -6.26
N LYS A 16 -4.54 -8.58 -7.54
CA LYS A 16 -4.78 -7.61 -8.61
C LYS A 16 -6.14 -6.93 -8.48
N HIS A 17 -7.20 -7.69 -8.22
CA HIS A 17 -8.54 -7.14 -8.04
C HIS A 17 -8.65 -6.29 -6.78
N LEU A 18 -7.99 -6.69 -5.69
CA LEU A 18 -8.04 -5.95 -4.43
C LEU A 18 -7.62 -4.49 -4.61
N LEU A 19 -6.44 -4.24 -5.18
CA LEU A 19 -5.92 -2.89 -5.35
C LEU A 19 -6.72 -2.09 -6.39
N MET A 20 -7.11 -2.74 -7.49
CA MET A 20 -7.93 -2.07 -8.50
C MET A 20 -9.31 -1.69 -7.97
N ASN A 21 -9.96 -2.56 -7.20
CA ASN A 21 -11.26 -2.28 -6.58
C ASN A 21 -11.20 -1.12 -5.58
N LEU A 22 -10.09 -0.98 -4.83
CA LEU A 22 -9.88 0.20 -3.96
C LEU A 22 -9.87 1.50 -4.78
N LEU A 23 -9.21 1.50 -5.93
CA LEU A 23 -9.16 2.67 -6.80
C LEU A 23 -10.47 2.90 -7.56
N ASP A 24 -11.35 1.90 -7.66
CA ASP A 24 -12.68 2.02 -8.28
C ASP A 24 -13.74 2.62 -7.33
N ILE A 25 -13.40 2.79 -6.06
CA ILE A 25 -14.24 3.55 -5.13
C ILE A 25 -14.17 5.03 -5.52
N GLU A 26 -15.29 5.58 -5.96
CA GLU A 26 -15.38 6.92 -6.56
C GLU A 26 -15.67 8.05 -5.54
N VAL A 27 -15.40 7.81 -4.26
CA VAL A 27 -15.46 8.83 -3.20
C VAL A 27 -14.12 8.92 -2.48
N PRO A 28 -13.71 10.09 -1.98
CA PRO A 28 -12.47 10.22 -1.23
C PRO A 28 -12.39 9.23 -0.07
N MET A 29 -11.26 8.58 0.06
CA MET A 29 -10.98 7.57 1.07
C MET A 29 -9.99 8.11 2.11
N ILE A 30 -10.27 7.83 3.38
CA ILE A 30 -9.40 8.17 4.50
C ILE A 30 -8.96 6.87 5.16
N SER A 31 -7.66 6.65 5.29
CA SER A 31 -7.12 5.58 6.13
C SER A 31 -6.71 6.11 7.49
N ALA A 32 -6.93 5.30 8.54
CA ALA A 32 -6.56 5.57 9.92
C ALA A 32 -5.70 4.41 10.43
N ILE A 33 -4.39 4.51 10.31
CA ILE A 33 -3.44 3.44 10.62
C ILE A 33 -3.13 3.46 12.12
N ASN A 34 -3.65 2.50 12.86
CA ASN A 34 -3.60 2.46 14.32
C ASN A 34 -2.55 1.51 14.91
N GLY A 35 -1.63 0.99 14.09
CA GLY A 35 -0.60 0.04 14.53
C GLY A 35 0.44 -0.23 13.45
N PRO A 36 1.36 -1.18 13.68
CA PRO A 36 2.44 -1.48 12.75
C PRO A 36 1.93 -1.86 11.36
N ALA A 37 2.41 -1.15 10.34
CA ALA A 37 2.08 -1.37 8.93
C ALA A 37 3.23 -2.11 8.25
N TRP A 38 3.47 -3.37 8.67
CA TRP A 38 4.61 -4.18 8.24
C TRP A 38 4.32 -5.06 7.03
N ARG A 39 3.06 -5.22 6.68
CA ARG A 39 2.61 -6.00 5.51
C ARG A 39 1.40 -5.31 4.90
N HIS A 40 1.30 -5.38 3.59
CA HIS A 40 0.18 -4.81 2.84
C HIS A 40 -0.12 -3.35 3.18
N SER A 41 0.94 -2.58 3.49
CA SER A 41 0.80 -1.14 3.76
C SER A 41 0.47 -0.33 2.51
N GLU A 42 0.64 -0.90 1.31
CA GLU A 42 0.16 -0.32 0.06
C GLU A 42 -1.36 -0.09 0.07
N ILE A 43 -2.14 -0.91 0.79
CA ILE A 43 -3.60 -0.78 0.88
C ILE A 43 -4.00 0.56 1.52
N PRO A 44 -3.61 0.88 2.78
CA PRO A 44 -3.94 2.18 3.36
C PRO A 44 -3.27 3.36 2.64
N LEU A 45 -2.11 3.16 2.01
CA LEU A 45 -1.40 4.19 1.26
C LEU A 45 -2.05 4.52 -0.10
N LEU A 46 -2.98 3.71 -0.59
CA LEU A 46 -3.82 4.01 -1.76
C LEU A 46 -5.04 4.87 -1.42
N CYS A 47 -5.28 5.18 -0.15
CA CYS A 47 -6.28 6.16 0.25
C CYS A 47 -5.82 7.60 -0.07
N ASP A 48 -6.77 8.53 -0.20
CA ASP A 48 -6.46 9.93 -0.54
C ASP A 48 -5.90 10.72 0.65
N ILE A 49 -6.32 10.35 1.84
CA ILE A 49 -5.84 10.92 3.11
C ILE A 49 -5.40 9.76 4.00
N VAL A 50 -4.17 9.85 4.48
CA VAL A 50 -3.56 8.84 5.34
C VAL A 50 -3.26 9.45 6.70
N LEU A 51 -3.99 9.02 7.72
CA LEU A 51 -3.74 9.36 9.11
C LEU A 51 -3.07 8.18 9.81
N ALA A 52 -2.18 8.45 10.74
CA ALA A 52 -1.52 7.39 11.49
C ALA A 52 -1.37 7.73 12.97
N ALA A 53 -1.31 6.69 13.80
CA ALA A 53 -0.92 6.84 15.18
C ALA A 53 0.55 7.28 15.27
N ASP A 54 0.88 8.03 16.31
CA ASP A 54 2.22 8.60 16.53
C ASP A 54 3.31 7.56 16.84
N ASP A 55 2.91 6.32 17.07
CA ASP A 55 3.78 5.16 17.30
C ASP A 55 3.77 4.13 16.14
N VAL A 56 3.17 4.47 15.01
CA VAL A 56 3.13 3.55 13.85
C VAL A 56 4.51 3.33 13.26
N GLN A 57 4.72 2.16 12.68
CA GLN A 57 5.92 1.82 11.93
C GLN A 57 5.53 1.24 10.56
N PHE A 58 6.26 1.64 9.54
CA PHE A 58 6.15 1.08 8.19
C PHE A 58 7.35 0.23 7.86
N GLN A 59 7.11 -0.94 7.30
CA GLN A 59 8.14 -1.85 6.81
C GLN A 59 7.56 -2.74 5.72
N ASP A 60 8.38 -3.19 4.80
CA ASP A 60 8.07 -4.38 4.00
C ASP A 60 8.75 -5.60 4.61
N SER A 61 8.11 -6.19 5.61
CA SER A 61 8.61 -7.38 6.30
C SER A 61 8.26 -8.70 5.57
N ALA A 62 7.44 -8.63 4.53
CA ALA A 62 6.94 -9.83 3.85
C ALA A 62 7.87 -10.30 2.73
N HIS A 63 8.46 -9.38 1.97
CA HIS A 63 9.06 -9.67 0.68
C HIS A 63 10.58 -9.83 0.72
N PHE A 64 11.33 -8.82 0.34
CA PHE A 64 12.76 -8.92 0.08
C PHE A 64 13.57 -9.50 1.24
N PRO A 65 13.32 -9.12 2.52
CA PRO A 65 14.00 -9.74 3.66
C PRO A 65 13.75 -11.25 3.78
N ASN A 66 12.67 -11.76 3.18
CA ASN A 66 12.32 -13.17 3.17
C ASN A 66 12.53 -13.83 1.81
N GLY A 67 13.33 -13.24 0.92
CA GLY A 67 13.64 -13.80 -0.39
C GLY A 67 12.46 -13.82 -1.37
N MET A 68 11.51 -12.89 -1.24
CA MET A 68 10.42 -12.70 -2.18
C MET A 68 10.53 -11.35 -2.89
N VAL A 69 10.04 -11.31 -4.12
CA VAL A 69 9.90 -10.04 -4.86
C VAL A 69 8.71 -9.25 -4.29
N PRO A 70 8.83 -7.94 -4.01
CA PRO A 70 7.72 -7.10 -3.52
C PRO A 70 6.74 -6.76 -4.65
N GLY A 71 6.09 -7.79 -5.22
CA GLY A 71 5.33 -7.72 -6.46
C GLY A 71 3.86 -7.34 -6.31
N ASP A 72 3.32 -7.33 -5.10
CA ASP A 72 1.91 -7.13 -4.76
C ASP A 72 1.42 -5.67 -4.77
N GLY A 73 2.24 -4.74 -5.29
CA GLY A 73 1.95 -3.31 -5.33
C GLY A 73 2.98 -2.47 -4.58
N MET A 74 3.72 -3.05 -3.63
CA MET A 74 4.76 -2.35 -2.86
C MET A 74 5.79 -1.69 -3.78
N HIS A 75 6.24 -2.39 -4.85
CA HIS A 75 7.20 -1.91 -5.83
C HIS A 75 6.70 -0.71 -6.67
N ILE A 76 5.41 -0.42 -6.65
CA ILE A 76 4.79 0.72 -7.32
C ILE A 76 4.56 1.85 -6.32
N ILE A 77 3.87 1.56 -5.21
CA ILE A 77 3.36 2.57 -4.29
C ILE A 77 4.49 3.27 -3.52
N TYR A 78 5.46 2.51 -2.99
CA TYR A 78 6.55 3.14 -2.24
C TYR A 78 7.45 4.03 -3.10
N PRO A 79 7.89 3.63 -4.32
CA PRO A 79 8.61 4.54 -5.21
C PRO A 79 7.81 5.77 -5.65
N LEU A 80 6.48 5.66 -5.78
CA LEU A 80 5.62 6.81 -6.06
C LEU A 80 5.59 7.83 -4.91
N LEU A 81 5.42 7.36 -3.69
CA LEU A 81 5.26 8.22 -2.53
C LEU A 81 6.60 8.76 -1.99
N LEU A 82 7.63 7.91 -1.95
CA LEU A 82 8.95 8.28 -1.42
C LEU A 82 9.89 8.88 -2.46
N GLY A 83 9.51 8.82 -3.73
CA GLY A 83 10.41 9.00 -4.85
C GLY A 83 11.21 7.73 -5.16
N TRP A 84 11.58 7.58 -6.43
CA TRP A 84 12.16 6.34 -6.99
C TRP A 84 13.36 5.80 -6.21
N ASN A 85 14.27 6.68 -5.81
CA ASN A 85 15.50 6.26 -5.12
C ASN A 85 15.25 5.74 -3.71
N ARG A 86 14.46 6.47 -2.91
CA ARG A 86 14.14 6.08 -1.53
C ARG A 86 13.22 4.86 -1.47
N GLY A 87 12.25 4.77 -2.36
CA GLY A 87 11.35 3.61 -2.44
C GLY A 87 12.12 2.31 -2.69
N ARG A 88 13.07 2.33 -3.61
CA ARG A 88 13.95 1.17 -3.85
C ARG A 88 14.82 0.83 -2.64
N TYR A 89 15.42 1.84 -2.01
CA TYR A 89 16.21 1.65 -0.81
C TYR A 89 15.38 1.02 0.32
N PHE A 90 14.18 1.55 0.57
CA PHE A 90 13.25 1.02 1.57
C PHE A 90 12.96 -0.47 1.33
N LEU A 91 12.56 -0.84 0.11
CA LEU A 91 12.21 -2.22 -0.24
C LEU A 91 13.41 -3.17 -0.20
N LEU A 92 14.57 -2.76 -0.73
CA LEU A 92 15.77 -3.61 -0.80
C LEU A 92 16.44 -3.84 0.56
N THR A 93 16.32 -2.88 1.48
CA THR A 93 16.96 -2.98 2.80
C THR A 93 16.03 -3.50 3.89
N GLY A 94 14.71 -3.55 3.63
CA GLY A 94 13.73 -3.85 4.67
C GLY A 94 13.69 -2.81 5.79
N GLN A 95 14.06 -1.55 5.48
CA GLN A 95 14.11 -0.46 6.44
C GLN A 95 12.79 -0.29 7.19
N VAL A 96 12.87 -0.03 8.49
CA VAL A 96 11.74 0.42 9.30
C VAL A 96 11.70 1.95 9.25
N LEU A 97 10.56 2.51 8.90
CA LEU A 97 10.26 3.94 9.02
C LEU A 97 9.33 4.13 10.22
N ASP A 98 9.74 4.91 11.20
CA ASP A 98 8.89 5.33 12.31
C ASP A 98 7.87 6.40 11.87
N ALA A 99 6.91 6.70 12.74
CA ALA A 99 5.84 7.63 12.44
C ALA A 99 6.34 9.04 12.07
N PRO A 100 7.28 9.67 12.83
CA PRO A 100 7.84 10.97 12.45
C PRO A 100 8.49 10.96 11.07
N LYS A 101 9.23 9.89 10.76
CA LYS A 101 9.90 9.76 9.45
C LYS A 101 8.90 9.53 8.32
N ALA A 102 7.85 8.77 8.56
CA ALA A 102 6.78 8.57 7.59
C ALA A 102 6.05 9.89 7.26
N LEU A 103 5.81 10.74 8.26
CA LEU A 103 5.27 12.08 8.06
C LEU A 103 6.24 12.98 7.27
N GLU A 104 7.50 13.04 7.68
CA GLU A 104 8.55 13.82 6.98
C GLU A 104 8.65 13.45 5.51
N LEU A 105 8.54 12.16 5.20
CA LEU A 105 8.65 11.63 3.84
C LEU A 105 7.35 11.68 3.03
N GLY A 106 6.25 12.09 3.64
CA GLY A 106 4.96 12.23 2.96
C GLY A 106 4.18 10.92 2.78
N LEU A 107 4.52 9.86 3.51
CA LEU A 107 3.71 8.63 3.55
C LEU A 107 2.40 8.83 4.29
N VAL A 108 2.38 9.71 5.30
CA VAL A 108 1.19 10.05 6.09
C VAL A 108 0.98 11.57 6.10
N ASN A 109 -0.27 11.98 6.27
CA ASN A 109 -0.64 13.40 6.26
C ASN A 109 -0.67 14.00 7.67
N GLU A 110 -1.08 13.22 8.68
CA GLU A 110 -1.15 13.66 10.08
C GLU A 110 -0.75 12.51 11.01
N LEU A 111 -0.06 12.83 12.10
CA LEU A 111 0.17 11.93 13.23
C LEU A 111 -0.67 12.35 14.42
N LEU A 112 -1.29 11.38 15.08
CA LEU A 112 -2.17 11.62 16.22
C LEU A 112 -1.94 10.57 17.31
N PRO A 113 -2.17 10.92 18.58
CA PRO A 113 -2.34 9.91 19.61
C PRO A 113 -3.43 8.91 19.23
N ARG A 114 -3.24 7.63 19.52
CA ARG A 114 -4.20 6.56 19.14
C ARG A 114 -5.67 6.87 19.48
N PRO A 115 -6.02 7.43 20.66
CA PRO A 115 -7.41 7.75 20.98
C PRO A 115 -8.03 8.81 20.06
N ASP A 116 -7.21 9.70 19.49
CA ASP A 116 -7.66 10.82 18.67
C ASP A 116 -7.74 10.49 17.18
N LEU A 117 -7.11 9.39 16.76
CA LEU A 117 -6.95 9.00 15.36
C LEU A 117 -8.30 8.80 14.65
N LEU A 118 -9.15 7.95 15.20
CA LEU A 118 -10.46 7.67 14.59
C LEU A 118 -11.43 8.85 14.67
N PRO A 119 -11.54 9.58 15.80
CA PRO A 119 -12.31 10.85 15.86
C PRO A 119 -11.87 11.86 14.79
N ARG A 120 -10.56 12.01 14.56
CA ARG A 120 -10.04 12.91 13.52
C ARG A 120 -10.42 12.45 12.11
N ALA A 121 -10.32 11.14 11.83
CA ALA A 121 -10.73 10.59 10.54
C ALA A 121 -12.23 10.84 10.26
N TRP A 122 -13.09 10.67 11.25
CA TRP A 122 -14.52 10.97 11.14
C TRP A 122 -14.78 12.46 10.92
N ALA A 123 -14.10 13.34 11.66
CA ALA A 123 -14.25 14.78 11.49
C ALA A 123 -13.88 15.22 10.05
N LEU A 124 -12.81 14.65 9.48
CA LEU A 124 -12.44 14.91 8.08
C LEU A 124 -13.48 14.36 7.11
N ALA A 125 -13.99 13.16 7.35
CA ALA A 125 -15.02 12.55 6.50
C ALA A 125 -16.30 13.40 6.50
N GLU A 126 -16.75 13.86 7.68
CA GLU A 126 -17.90 14.73 7.82
C GLU A 126 -17.69 16.09 7.14
N GLN A 127 -16.49 16.66 7.27
CA GLN A 127 -16.13 17.90 6.56
C GLN A 127 -16.18 17.74 5.04
N LEU A 128 -15.64 16.64 4.52
CA LEU A 128 -15.69 16.33 3.08
C LEU A 128 -17.14 16.10 2.62
N ALA A 129 -17.96 15.41 3.41
CA ALA A 129 -19.34 15.10 3.08
C ALA A 129 -20.23 16.34 2.92
N GLN A 130 -19.80 17.53 3.40
CA GLN A 130 -20.49 18.79 3.13
C GLN A 130 -20.31 19.30 1.69
N ARG A 131 -19.42 18.71 0.93
CA ARG A 131 -19.18 19.10 -0.47
C ARG A 131 -20.18 18.42 -1.41
N PRO A 132 -20.48 19.02 -2.58
CA PRO A 132 -21.32 18.39 -3.57
C PRO A 132 -20.81 17.00 -3.98
N SER A 133 -21.67 16.01 -4.05
CA SER A 133 -21.30 14.62 -4.31
C SER A 133 -20.55 14.42 -5.63
N LEU A 134 -20.94 15.13 -6.69
CA LEU A 134 -20.22 15.06 -7.97
C LEU A 134 -18.83 15.67 -7.92
N LEU A 135 -18.63 16.71 -7.10
CA LEU A 135 -17.29 17.27 -6.90
C LEU A 135 -16.36 16.24 -6.24
N LEU A 136 -16.83 15.58 -5.18
CA LEU A 136 -16.06 14.53 -4.50
C LEU A 136 -15.73 13.38 -5.45
N ARG A 137 -16.76 12.87 -6.13
CA ARG A 137 -16.63 11.78 -7.08
C ARG A 137 -15.62 12.09 -8.19
N TYR A 138 -15.80 13.19 -8.89
CA TYR A 138 -14.94 13.51 -10.04
C TYR A 138 -13.50 13.85 -9.61
N THR A 139 -13.32 14.46 -8.44
CA THR A 139 -11.99 14.69 -7.87
C THR A 139 -11.29 13.36 -7.59
N ARG A 140 -11.98 12.41 -6.94
CA ARG A 140 -11.42 11.07 -6.67
C ARG A 140 -11.08 10.34 -7.97
N VAL A 141 -12.00 10.31 -8.93
CA VAL A 141 -11.77 9.68 -10.25
C VAL A 141 -10.56 10.29 -10.95
N LEU A 142 -10.40 11.62 -10.89
CA LEU A 142 -9.25 12.31 -11.47
C LEU A 142 -7.92 11.90 -10.80
N PHE A 143 -7.90 11.84 -9.47
CA PHE A 143 -6.68 11.50 -8.71
C PHE A 143 -6.27 10.04 -8.88
N THR A 144 -7.24 9.13 -8.98
CA THR A 144 -6.94 7.69 -9.12
C THR A 144 -6.53 7.29 -10.53
N GLN A 145 -6.82 8.08 -11.56
CA GLN A 145 -6.53 7.73 -12.94
C GLN A 145 -5.04 7.45 -13.23
N PRO A 146 -4.06 8.26 -12.77
CA PRO A 146 -2.65 7.94 -12.95
C PRO A 146 -2.24 6.67 -12.20
N LEU A 147 -2.75 6.44 -10.99
CA LEU A 147 -2.47 5.25 -10.18
C LEU A 147 -3.01 4.00 -10.87
N LYS A 148 -4.24 4.03 -11.38
CA LYS A 148 -4.84 2.92 -12.14
C LYS A 148 -3.99 2.53 -13.34
N ARG A 149 -3.47 3.50 -14.10
CA ARG A 149 -2.58 3.23 -15.23
C ARG A 149 -1.33 2.49 -14.80
N GLN A 150 -0.67 2.96 -13.73
CA GLN A 150 0.54 2.30 -13.24
C GLN A 150 0.27 0.90 -12.71
N LEU A 151 -0.83 0.70 -11.97
CA LEU A 151 -1.21 -0.64 -11.50
C LEU A 151 -1.58 -1.57 -12.66
N LEU A 152 -2.27 -1.08 -13.69
CA LEU A 152 -2.58 -1.86 -14.89
C LEU A 152 -1.31 -2.32 -15.61
N ASP A 153 -0.32 -1.45 -15.73
CA ASP A 153 0.92 -1.73 -16.47
C ASP A 153 1.87 -2.64 -15.67
N TYR A 154 1.97 -2.48 -14.34
CA TYR A 154 3.06 -3.07 -13.56
C TYR A 154 2.63 -4.09 -12.51
N LEU A 155 1.41 -4.03 -11.98
CA LEU A 155 1.00 -4.92 -10.88
C LEU A 155 0.98 -6.39 -11.30
N GLY A 156 0.42 -6.69 -12.48
CA GLY A 156 0.39 -8.06 -12.98
C GLY A 156 1.79 -8.62 -13.24
N TYR A 157 2.71 -7.80 -13.74
CA TYR A 157 4.10 -8.18 -13.91
C TYR A 157 4.79 -8.44 -12.56
N GLY A 158 4.58 -7.55 -11.58
CA GLY A 158 5.11 -7.71 -10.21
C GLY A 158 4.65 -9.01 -9.56
N LEU A 159 3.33 -9.25 -9.53
CA LEU A 159 2.74 -10.49 -8.97
C LEU A 159 3.25 -11.76 -9.66
N ALA A 160 3.50 -11.73 -10.98
CA ALA A 160 4.07 -12.86 -11.70
C ALA A 160 5.51 -13.15 -11.25
N LEU A 161 6.36 -12.11 -11.12
CA LEU A 161 7.74 -12.25 -10.65
C LEU A 161 7.80 -12.67 -9.17
N GLU A 162 6.89 -12.17 -8.34
CA GLU A 162 6.76 -12.60 -6.96
C GLU A 162 6.44 -14.09 -6.89
N GLY A 163 5.49 -14.59 -7.69
CA GLY A 163 5.17 -16.00 -7.78
C GLY A 163 6.36 -16.86 -8.20
N MET A 164 7.15 -16.41 -9.15
CA MET A 164 8.37 -17.10 -9.55
C MET A 164 9.37 -17.18 -8.39
N SER A 165 9.56 -16.11 -7.64
CA SER A 165 10.46 -16.10 -6.48
C SER A 165 9.98 -17.02 -5.34
N VAL A 166 8.65 -17.12 -5.14
CA VAL A 166 8.07 -18.06 -4.17
C VAL A 166 8.32 -19.53 -4.56
N VAL A 167 8.24 -19.84 -5.85
CA VAL A 167 8.55 -21.19 -6.36
C VAL A 167 10.02 -21.51 -6.16
N ASP A 168 10.92 -20.59 -6.49
CA ASP A 168 12.37 -20.76 -6.33
C ASP A 168 12.76 -21.06 -4.88
N ARG A 169 12.25 -20.28 -3.93
CA ARG A 169 12.44 -20.52 -2.48
C ARG A 169 12.05 -21.93 -2.03
N THR A 170 11.08 -22.55 -2.71
CA THR A 170 10.62 -23.90 -2.35
C THR A 170 11.50 -25.00 -2.93
N VAL A 171 12.36 -24.67 -3.89
CA VAL A 171 13.28 -25.61 -4.57
C VAL A 171 14.66 -25.60 -3.94
N THR A 172 15.12 -24.47 -3.41
CA THR A 172 16.43 -24.36 -2.74
C THR A 172 16.31 -24.90 -1.31
N PRO A 173 17.06 -25.97 -0.93
CA PRO A 173 17.15 -26.40 0.47
C PRO A 173 17.74 -25.24 1.30
N ASP A 174 17.22 -25.04 2.51
CA ASP A 174 17.86 -24.15 3.48
C ASP A 174 19.33 -24.59 3.66
N THR A 175 20.28 -23.81 3.13
CA THR A 175 21.72 -24.02 3.31
C THR A 175 22.18 -23.43 4.61
#